data_1e384e47a8e0c931c0ff6d16fa04d5d7
#
_entry.id   1e384e47a8e0c931c0ff6d16fa04d5d7
#
_cell.length_a   1.000
_cell.length_b   1.000
_cell.length_c   1.000
_cell.angle_alpha   90.00
_cell.angle_beta   90.00
_cell.angle_gamma   90.00
#
_symmetry.space_group_name_H-M   'P 1'
#
loop_
_entity.id
_entity.type
_entity.pdbx_description
1 polymer ?
#
loop_
_entity_poly.entity_id
_entity_poly.type
_entity_poly.pdbx_seq_one_letter_code
_entity_poly.pdbx_strand_id
1 'polypeptide(L)'
;MKVRFFFTVLAFVLLTKGFSQTADYKFHSVFIYNFTKYIQWPAAQQSGDFVIAVVGNSPVFDELSKITTNKTVGTQKIVVKKYTSAGDLDNCQIVFVPGAGNFEAVQEKLKGKAVLVITEKPGMARKGSGINFVMQDNKWKFELNEAMTGHAGLKVSKELAKLAIPIS
;
A
#
# COMPACT_ATOMS: atom_id res chain seq x y z
N MET A 1 39.23 -19.07 -36.93
CA MET A 1 39.38 -19.02 -35.46
C MET A 1 38.96 -17.66 -34.90
N LYS A 2 37.78 -17.11 -35.29
CA LYS A 2 37.31 -15.75 -34.88
C LYS A 2 35.80 -15.70 -34.45
N VAL A 3 35.13 -16.84 -34.24
CA VAL A 3 33.69 -16.88 -33.94
C VAL A 3 33.40 -17.28 -32.47
N ARG A 4 34.39 -17.73 -31.71
CA ARG A 4 34.20 -18.22 -30.33
C ARG A 4 34.20 -17.11 -29.23
N PHE A 5 34.60 -15.88 -29.57
CA PHE A 5 34.73 -14.79 -28.58
C PHE A 5 33.45 -13.94 -28.43
N PHE A 6 32.49 -14.08 -29.34
CA PHE A 6 31.28 -13.24 -29.35
C PHE A 6 30.14 -13.80 -28.48
N PHE A 7 30.18 -15.07 -28.11
CA PHE A 7 29.14 -15.70 -27.30
C PHE A 7 29.33 -15.53 -25.78
N THR A 8 30.52 -15.19 -25.32
CA THR A 8 30.80 -15.08 -23.88
C THR A 8 30.43 -13.73 -23.28
N VAL A 9 30.27 -12.67 -24.08
CA VAL A 9 29.91 -11.32 -23.61
C VAL A 9 28.40 -11.16 -23.45
N LEU A 10 27.58 -11.92 -24.16
CA LEU A 10 26.11 -11.84 -24.09
C LEU A 10 25.49 -12.46 -22.84
N ALA A 11 26.22 -13.35 -22.15
CA ALA A 11 25.71 -14.05 -20.96
C ALA A 11 25.84 -13.24 -19.67
N PHE A 12 26.54 -12.11 -19.65
CA PHE A 12 26.82 -11.34 -18.42
C PHE A 12 25.84 -10.17 -18.15
N VAL A 13 24.92 -9.89 -19.08
CA VAL A 13 24.01 -8.73 -18.98
C VAL A 13 22.67 -9.07 -18.28
N LEU A 14 22.41 -10.33 -17.95
CA LEU A 14 21.10 -10.77 -17.44
C LEU A 14 20.99 -10.89 -15.92
N LEU A 15 22.00 -10.47 -15.14
CA LEU A 15 22.04 -10.72 -13.67
C LEU A 15 21.79 -9.50 -12.78
N THR A 16 21.32 -8.36 -13.27
CA THR A 16 21.24 -7.14 -12.44
C THR A 16 19.82 -6.63 -12.11
N LYS A 17 18.77 -7.42 -12.23
CA LYS A 17 17.40 -6.95 -11.95
C LYS A 17 16.75 -7.46 -10.64
N GLY A 18 17.52 -8.08 -9.74
CA GLY A 18 16.95 -8.71 -8.53
C GLY A 18 16.89 -7.82 -7.27
N PHE A 19 17.66 -6.76 -7.18
CA PHE A 19 17.85 -6.04 -5.90
C PHE A 19 16.95 -4.81 -5.67
N SER A 20 16.31 -4.28 -6.70
CA SER A 20 15.50 -3.04 -6.57
C SER A 20 14.13 -3.28 -5.92
N GLN A 21 13.48 -4.39 -6.18
CA GLN A 21 12.09 -4.62 -5.73
C GLN A 21 11.94 -4.80 -4.22
N THR A 22 12.90 -5.40 -3.53
CA THR A 22 12.81 -5.63 -2.08
C THR A 22 12.93 -4.35 -1.26
N ALA A 23 13.71 -3.37 -1.72
CA ALA A 23 13.84 -2.09 -1.06
C ALA A 23 12.55 -1.26 -1.12
N ASP A 24 11.83 -1.35 -2.23
CA ASP A 24 10.58 -0.61 -2.48
C ASP A 24 9.45 -1.08 -1.55
N TYR A 25 9.32 -2.38 -1.35
CA TYR A 25 8.26 -2.93 -0.49
C TYR A 25 8.53 -2.71 1.02
N LYS A 26 9.79 -2.60 1.44
CA LYS A 26 10.12 -2.13 2.80
C LYS A 26 9.65 -0.69 3.01
N PHE A 27 9.89 0.19 2.03
CA PHE A 27 9.40 1.56 2.08
C PHE A 27 7.87 1.59 2.20
N HIS A 28 7.14 0.91 1.32
CA HIS A 28 5.68 0.84 1.36
C HIS A 28 5.19 0.35 2.72
N SER A 29 5.78 -0.71 3.26
CA SER A 29 5.38 -1.29 4.53
C SER A 29 5.59 -0.33 5.70
N VAL A 30 6.73 0.36 5.76
CA VAL A 30 7.01 1.37 6.79
C VAL A 30 6.01 2.53 6.70
N PHE A 31 5.69 3.00 5.50
CA PHE A 31 4.72 4.07 5.30
C PHE A 31 3.30 3.64 5.66
N ILE A 32 2.86 2.45 5.24
CA ILE A 32 1.54 1.90 5.61
C ILE A 32 1.41 1.80 7.13
N TYR A 33 2.44 1.29 7.82
CA TYR A 33 2.44 1.28 9.27
C TYR A 33 2.39 2.68 9.88
N ASN A 34 3.15 3.64 9.34
CA ASN A 34 3.13 5.01 9.85
C ASN A 34 1.77 5.70 9.62
N PHE A 35 1.05 5.39 8.54
CA PHE A 35 -0.29 5.95 8.32
C PHE A 35 -1.23 5.63 9.49
N THR A 36 -1.07 4.51 10.17
CA THR A 36 -1.87 4.18 11.36
C THR A 36 -1.71 5.17 12.51
N LYS A 37 -0.62 5.95 12.53
CA LYS A 37 -0.33 6.93 13.57
C LYS A 37 -0.87 8.33 13.25
N TYR A 38 -1.09 8.61 11.95
CA TYR A 38 -1.45 9.94 11.44
C TYR A 38 -2.85 10.01 10.86
N ILE A 39 -3.55 8.89 10.81
CA ILE A 39 -4.93 8.81 10.34
C ILE A 39 -5.79 8.26 11.47
N GLN A 40 -6.90 8.93 11.74
CA GLN A 40 -7.86 8.51 12.75
C GLN A 40 -9.10 7.89 12.08
N TRP A 41 -9.46 6.72 12.52
CA TRP A 41 -10.69 6.02 12.14
C TRP A 41 -11.85 6.41 13.05
N PRO A 42 -13.11 6.32 12.56
CA PRO A 42 -14.30 6.52 13.40
C PRO A 42 -14.33 5.58 14.60
N ALA A 43 -15.00 5.98 15.68
CA ALA A 43 -15.09 5.19 16.92
C ALA A 43 -15.59 3.75 16.71
N ALA A 44 -16.50 3.55 15.76
CA ALA A 44 -17.01 2.21 15.40
C ALA A 44 -15.92 1.26 14.86
N GLN A 45 -14.77 1.78 14.40
CA GLN A 45 -13.64 1.01 13.89
C GLN A 45 -12.49 0.85 14.92
N GLN A 46 -12.70 1.31 16.15
CA GLN A 46 -11.66 1.32 17.21
C GLN A 46 -11.81 0.17 18.20
N SER A 47 -12.51 -0.92 17.84
CA SER A 47 -12.65 -2.12 18.65
C SER A 47 -12.16 -3.37 17.90
N GLY A 48 -11.74 -4.40 18.64
CA GLY A 48 -11.17 -5.61 18.07
C GLY A 48 -9.75 -5.40 17.51
N ASP A 49 -9.37 -6.17 16.50
CA ASP A 49 -8.08 -6.03 15.84
C ASP A 49 -8.07 -4.89 14.83
N PHE A 50 -6.91 -4.24 14.67
CA PHE A 50 -6.66 -3.32 13.56
C PHE A 50 -6.14 -4.11 12.36
N VAL A 51 -7.00 -4.35 11.38
CA VAL A 51 -6.69 -5.21 10.25
C VAL A 51 -6.13 -4.41 9.08
N ILE A 52 -4.95 -4.81 8.59
CA ILE A 52 -4.35 -4.35 7.35
C ILE A 52 -4.48 -5.48 6.33
N ALA A 53 -5.32 -5.30 5.32
CA ALA A 53 -5.56 -6.25 4.25
C ALA A 53 -4.60 -6.00 3.07
N VAL A 54 -4.08 -7.08 2.48
CA VAL A 54 -3.34 -7.05 1.20
C VAL A 54 -4.12 -7.91 0.20
N VAL A 55 -4.60 -7.31 -0.89
CA VAL A 55 -5.39 -8.02 -1.91
C VAL A 55 -4.53 -8.37 -3.11
N GLY A 56 -4.31 -9.64 -3.32
CA GLY A 56 -3.44 -10.16 -4.36
C GLY A 56 -2.05 -10.56 -3.85
N ASN A 57 -1.13 -10.80 -4.77
CA ASN A 57 0.22 -11.22 -4.42
C ASN A 57 1.19 -10.03 -4.38
N SER A 58 1.73 -9.74 -3.22
CA SER A 58 2.73 -8.68 -3.03
C SER A 58 3.65 -8.99 -1.85
N PRO A 59 4.96 -8.74 -1.97
CA PRO A 59 5.91 -8.82 -0.86
C PRO A 59 5.62 -7.87 0.30
N VAL A 60 4.77 -6.85 0.09
CA VAL A 60 4.28 -5.95 1.16
C VAL A 60 3.67 -6.75 2.31
N PHE A 61 2.98 -7.87 2.03
CA PHE A 61 2.39 -8.70 3.07
C PHE A 61 3.43 -9.20 4.09
N ASP A 62 4.52 -9.78 3.59
CA ASP A 62 5.58 -10.32 4.46
C ASP A 62 6.32 -9.21 5.21
N GLU A 63 6.62 -8.09 4.53
CA GLU A 63 7.29 -6.95 5.16
C GLU A 63 6.41 -6.28 6.22
N LEU A 64 5.10 -6.06 5.95
CA LEU A 64 4.15 -5.56 6.95
C LEU A 64 4.05 -6.52 8.15
N SER A 65 3.91 -7.81 7.91
CA SER A 65 3.80 -8.81 8.97
C SER A 65 5.00 -8.76 9.91
N LYS A 66 6.21 -8.61 9.36
CA LYS A 66 7.45 -8.48 10.15
C LYS A 66 7.46 -7.23 11.02
N ILE A 67 7.20 -6.05 10.43
CA ILE A 67 7.34 -4.77 11.13
C ILE A 67 6.19 -4.48 12.09
N THR A 68 5.04 -5.12 11.93
CA THR A 68 3.85 -4.93 12.79
C THR A 68 3.72 -5.97 13.89
N THR A 69 4.63 -6.95 13.95
CA THR A 69 4.64 -7.94 15.04
C THR A 69 4.64 -7.25 16.42
N ASN A 70 3.67 -7.59 17.25
CA ASN A 70 3.46 -7.00 18.59
C ASN A 70 3.23 -5.47 18.59
N LYS A 71 2.79 -4.89 17.48
CA LYS A 71 2.38 -3.49 17.40
C LYS A 71 0.89 -3.32 17.56
N THR A 72 0.50 -2.13 18.05
CA THR A 72 -0.89 -1.76 18.27
C THR A 72 -1.20 -0.39 17.66
N VAL A 73 -2.48 -0.15 17.40
CA VAL A 73 -3.06 1.17 17.14
C VAL A 73 -4.03 1.45 18.28
N GLY A 74 -3.65 2.35 19.19
CA GLY A 74 -4.35 2.46 20.48
C GLY A 74 -4.29 1.12 21.22
N THR A 75 -5.45 0.55 21.53
CA THR A 75 -5.59 -0.77 22.20
C THR A 75 -5.72 -1.93 21.21
N GLN A 76 -5.88 -1.65 19.91
CA GLN A 76 -6.13 -2.67 18.88
C GLN A 76 -4.80 -3.30 18.46
N LYS A 77 -4.71 -4.63 18.47
CA LYS A 77 -3.57 -5.37 17.92
C LYS A 77 -3.58 -5.26 16.40
N ILE A 78 -2.42 -4.97 15.78
CA ILE A 78 -2.32 -4.98 14.33
C ILE A 78 -2.25 -6.42 13.83
N VAL A 79 -3.13 -6.74 12.86
CA VAL A 79 -3.16 -8.03 12.16
C VAL A 79 -3.08 -7.78 10.66
N VAL A 80 -2.11 -8.41 10.00
CA VAL A 80 -1.98 -8.34 8.54
C VAL A 80 -2.64 -9.57 7.94
N LYS A 81 -3.57 -9.38 6.99
CA LYS A 81 -4.29 -10.46 6.30
C LYS A 81 -4.07 -10.37 4.80
N LYS A 82 -3.87 -11.52 4.16
CA LYS A 82 -3.78 -11.64 2.70
C LYS A 82 -5.08 -12.21 2.15
N TYR A 83 -5.58 -11.57 1.09
CA TYR A 83 -6.79 -11.99 0.38
C TYR A 83 -6.48 -12.21 -1.09
N THR A 84 -7.08 -13.21 -1.69
CA THR A 84 -6.90 -13.50 -3.11
C THR A 84 -7.71 -12.55 -3.99
N SER A 85 -8.91 -12.19 -3.53
CA SER A 85 -9.82 -11.32 -4.27
C SER A 85 -10.49 -10.29 -3.35
N ALA A 86 -11.09 -9.27 -3.95
CA ALA A 86 -11.90 -8.28 -3.23
C ALA A 86 -13.15 -8.90 -2.57
N GLY A 87 -13.69 -9.97 -3.17
CA GLY A 87 -14.86 -10.67 -2.64
C GLY A 87 -14.64 -11.26 -1.25
N ASP A 88 -13.40 -11.69 -0.98
CA ASP A 88 -13.00 -12.34 0.27
C ASP A 88 -12.73 -11.34 1.41
N LEU A 89 -12.70 -10.01 1.11
CA LEU A 89 -12.42 -8.99 2.10
C LEU A 89 -13.44 -8.98 3.24
N ASP A 90 -12.93 -9.16 4.45
CA ASP A 90 -13.63 -8.94 5.71
C ASP A 90 -13.49 -7.49 6.19
N ASN A 91 -13.88 -7.24 7.46
CA ASN A 91 -13.65 -5.97 8.10
C ASN A 91 -12.15 -5.68 8.19
N CYS A 92 -11.76 -4.52 7.69
CA CYS A 92 -10.38 -4.02 7.75
C CYS A 92 -10.38 -2.49 7.87
N GLN A 93 -9.29 -1.94 8.37
CA GLN A 93 -9.09 -0.48 8.47
C GLN A 93 -8.25 0.04 7.30
N ILE A 94 -7.33 -0.77 6.80
CA ILE A 94 -6.49 -0.46 5.64
C ILE A 94 -6.58 -1.60 4.65
N VAL A 95 -6.66 -1.27 3.36
CA VAL A 95 -6.46 -2.24 2.29
C VAL A 95 -5.39 -1.74 1.32
N PHE A 96 -4.38 -2.57 1.08
CA PHE A 96 -3.37 -2.34 0.06
C PHE A 96 -3.66 -3.18 -1.18
N VAL A 97 -3.69 -2.53 -2.34
CA VAL A 97 -3.97 -3.15 -3.64
C VAL A 97 -2.73 -2.98 -4.53
N PRO A 98 -1.88 -4.02 -4.69
CA PRO A 98 -0.61 -3.97 -5.44
C PRO A 98 -0.86 -4.02 -6.92
N GLY A 99 -1.64 -3.48 -7.53
CA GLY A 99 -1.95 -3.54 -8.96
C GLY A 99 -3.28 -2.89 -9.28
N ALA A 100 -3.61 -2.84 -10.56
CA ALA A 100 -4.87 -2.24 -11.00
C ALA A 100 -6.03 -3.25 -11.03
N GLY A 101 -5.74 -4.55 -11.15
CA GLY A 101 -6.75 -5.56 -11.47
C GLY A 101 -7.84 -5.78 -10.43
N ASN A 102 -7.54 -5.56 -9.15
CA ASN A 102 -8.52 -5.71 -8.06
C ASN A 102 -9.12 -4.37 -7.59
N PHE A 103 -8.66 -3.24 -8.14
CA PHE A 103 -8.97 -1.92 -7.56
C PHE A 103 -10.47 -1.58 -7.61
N GLU A 104 -11.10 -1.74 -8.76
CA GLU A 104 -12.53 -1.43 -8.93
C GLU A 104 -13.42 -2.32 -8.04
N ALA A 105 -13.10 -3.62 -7.99
CA ALA A 105 -13.81 -4.56 -7.13
C ALA A 105 -13.63 -4.25 -5.64
N VAL A 106 -12.43 -3.80 -5.23
CA VAL A 106 -12.17 -3.34 -3.85
C VAL A 106 -12.96 -2.07 -3.55
N GLN A 107 -12.98 -1.09 -4.46
CA GLN A 107 -13.75 0.14 -4.27
C GLN A 107 -15.25 -0.15 -4.08
N GLU A 108 -15.84 -1.00 -4.92
CA GLU A 108 -17.25 -1.36 -4.81
C GLU A 108 -17.54 -2.12 -3.50
N LYS A 109 -16.69 -3.07 -3.13
CA LYS A 109 -16.82 -3.84 -1.87
C LYS A 109 -16.74 -2.96 -0.63
N LEU A 110 -15.95 -1.89 -0.69
CA LEU A 110 -15.68 -1.00 0.45
C LEU A 110 -16.50 0.30 0.43
N LYS A 111 -17.38 0.47 -0.53
CA LYS A 111 -18.24 1.65 -0.64
C LYS A 111 -19.00 1.92 0.66
N GLY A 112 -18.88 3.15 1.17
CA GLY A 112 -19.52 3.57 2.43
C GLY A 112 -18.86 3.00 3.70
N LYS A 113 -17.72 2.31 3.59
CA LYS A 113 -16.98 1.79 4.75
C LYS A 113 -15.81 2.72 5.10
N ALA A 114 -15.48 2.79 6.39
CA ALA A 114 -14.36 3.59 6.89
C ALA A 114 -13.03 2.84 6.70
N VAL A 115 -12.60 2.65 5.45
CA VAL A 115 -11.39 1.93 5.08
C VAL A 115 -10.48 2.82 4.25
N LEU A 116 -9.18 2.85 4.60
CA LEU A 116 -8.16 3.50 3.79
C LEU A 116 -7.74 2.57 2.65
N VAL A 117 -8.02 2.96 1.42
CA VAL A 117 -7.54 2.25 0.22
C VAL A 117 -6.19 2.82 -0.20
N ILE A 118 -5.18 1.96 -0.29
CA ILE A 118 -3.81 2.29 -0.69
C ILE A 118 -3.45 1.53 -1.95
N THR A 119 -2.83 2.21 -2.92
CA THR A 119 -2.40 1.66 -4.20
C THR A 119 -0.97 2.06 -4.53
N GLU A 120 -0.41 1.50 -5.61
CA GLU A 120 0.97 1.80 -6.06
C GLU A 120 1.07 1.97 -7.59
N LYS A 121 -0.04 2.15 -8.29
CA LYS A 121 -0.02 2.35 -9.75
C LYS A 121 -0.31 3.80 -10.11
N PRO A 122 0.35 4.32 -11.18
CA PRO A 122 0.12 5.70 -11.61
C PRO A 122 -1.36 6.03 -11.82
N GLY A 123 -1.79 7.18 -11.32
CA GLY A 123 -3.13 7.70 -11.52
C GLY A 123 -4.23 7.11 -10.63
N MET A 124 -3.91 6.16 -9.73
CA MET A 124 -4.94 5.52 -8.89
C MET A 124 -5.54 6.47 -7.84
N ALA A 125 -4.79 7.46 -7.37
CA ALA A 125 -5.34 8.48 -6.48
C ALA A 125 -6.49 9.24 -7.15
N ARG A 126 -6.35 9.61 -8.43
CA ARG A 126 -7.43 10.27 -9.20
C ARG A 126 -8.61 9.34 -9.52
N LYS A 127 -8.37 8.03 -9.51
CA LYS A 127 -9.44 7.02 -9.68
C LYS A 127 -10.15 6.67 -8.38
N GLY A 128 -9.76 7.30 -7.25
CA GLY A 128 -10.45 7.14 -5.97
C GLY A 128 -9.69 6.35 -4.91
N SER A 129 -8.39 6.08 -5.08
CA SER A 129 -7.56 5.62 -3.96
C SER A 129 -7.37 6.75 -2.97
N GLY A 130 -7.43 6.47 -1.67
CA GLY A 130 -7.16 7.45 -0.62
C GLY A 130 -5.69 7.85 -0.58
N ILE A 131 -4.79 6.86 -0.71
CA ILE A 131 -3.35 7.06 -0.83
C ILE A 131 -2.82 6.24 -2.00
N ASN A 132 -1.87 6.81 -2.77
CA ASN A 132 -1.21 6.11 -3.85
C ASN A 132 0.30 6.33 -3.79
N PHE A 133 1.09 5.26 -3.76
CA PHE A 133 2.54 5.36 -3.85
C PHE A 133 2.98 5.69 -5.27
N VAL A 134 3.91 6.64 -5.38
CA VAL A 134 4.47 7.09 -6.66
C VAL A 134 5.98 7.29 -6.56
N MET A 135 6.65 7.07 -7.68
CA MET A 135 8.06 7.43 -7.83
C MET A 135 8.14 8.82 -8.47
N GLN A 136 8.77 9.77 -7.78
CA GLN A 136 9.03 11.10 -8.31
C GLN A 136 10.47 11.51 -7.96
N ASP A 137 11.23 11.99 -8.93
CA ASP A 137 12.64 12.38 -8.78
C ASP A 137 13.50 11.26 -8.17
N ASN A 138 13.31 10.02 -8.61
CA ASN A 138 13.96 8.82 -8.08
C ASN A 138 13.74 8.58 -6.57
N LYS A 139 12.68 9.14 -6.00
CA LYS A 139 12.30 8.96 -4.60
C LYS A 139 10.85 8.48 -4.50
N TRP A 140 10.61 7.54 -3.60
CA TRP A 140 9.25 7.17 -3.25
C TRP A 140 8.59 8.32 -2.51
N LYS A 141 7.40 8.66 -2.98
CA LYS A 141 6.47 9.62 -2.38
C LYS A 141 5.08 8.99 -2.35
N PHE A 142 4.12 9.69 -1.81
CA PHE A 142 2.72 9.26 -1.89
C PHE A 142 1.81 10.44 -2.22
N GLU A 143 0.82 10.15 -3.03
CA GLU A 143 -0.30 11.03 -3.31
C GLU A 143 -1.37 10.83 -2.23
N LEU A 144 -2.02 11.91 -1.80
CA LEU A 144 -3.14 11.89 -0.86
C LEU A 144 -4.37 12.50 -1.53
N ASN A 145 -5.44 11.73 -1.59
CA ASN A 145 -6.76 12.20 -2.00
C ASN A 145 -7.60 12.46 -0.75
N GLU A 146 -7.60 13.73 -0.29
CA GLU A 146 -8.31 14.14 0.92
C GLU A 146 -9.83 14.00 0.78
N ALA A 147 -10.38 14.19 -0.43
CA ALA A 147 -11.81 13.99 -0.67
C ALA A 147 -12.20 12.53 -0.43
N MET A 148 -11.41 11.58 -0.94
CA MET A 148 -11.70 10.15 -0.76
C MET A 148 -11.51 9.68 0.68
N THR A 149 -10.47 10.13 1.38
CA THR A 149 -10.29 9.82 2.80
C THR A 149 -11.40 10.44 3.66
N GLY A 150 -11.82 11.66 3.34
CA GLY A 150 -12.96 12.31 3.99
C GLY A 150 -14.29 11.60 3.75
N HIS A 151 -14.57 11.14 2.52
CA HIS A 151 -15.77 10.35 2.20
C HIS A 151 -15.79 9.01 2.94
N ALA A 152 -14.62 8.42 3.20
CA ALA A 152 -14.49 7.23 4.05
C ALA A 152 -14.60 7.54 5.56
N GLY A 153 -14.82 8.80 5.96
CA GLY A 153 -14.91 9.22 7.36
C GLY A 153 -13.58 9.21 8.11
N LEU A 154 -12.46 9.18 7.38
CA LEU A 154 -11.11 9.20 7.97
C LEU A 154 -10.65 10.64 8.21
N LYS A 155 -9.95 10.86 9.33
CA LYS A 155 -9.33 12.16 9.62
C LYS A 155 -7.81 12.07 9.45
N VAL A 156 -7.29 12.70 8.41
CA VAL A 156 -5.86 12.76 8.12
C VAL A 156 -5.24 13.92 8.91
N SER A 157 -4.11 13.68 9.58
CA SER A 157 -3.42 14.74 10.30
C SER A 157 -2.77 15.75 9.33
N LYS A 158 -2.64 17.00 9.79
CA LYS A 158 -1.98 18.06 9.01
C LYS A 158 -0.51 17.72 8.72
N GLU A 159 0.15 17.01 9.61
CA GLU A 159 1.54 16.57 9.46
C GLU A 159 1.67 15.60 8.28
N LEU A 160 0.76 14.62 8.18
CA LEU A 160 0.76 13.68 7.06
C LEU A 160 0.41 14.38 5.75
N ALA A 161 -0.59 15.25 5.74
CA ALA A 161 -1.00 16.00 4.55
C ALA A 161 0.14 16.86 3.97
N LYS A 162 0.98 17.47 4.82
CA LYS A 162 2.15 18.26 4.38
C LYS A 162 3.23 17.43 3.69
N LEU A 163 3.31 16.13 3.94
CA LEU A 163 4.28 15.23 3.35
C LEU A 163 3.79 14.63 2.03
N ALA A 164 2.50 14.72 1.77
CA ALA A 164 1.86 14.13 0.62
C ALA A 164 1.90 15.05 -0.61
N ILE A 165 1.78 14.45 -1.78
CA ILE A 165 1.39 15.15 -3.00
C ILE A 165 -0.13 15.23 -2.99
N PRO A 166 -0.72 16.46 -2.90
CA PRO A 166 -2.17 16.59 -2.85
C PRO A 166 -2.80 16.25 -4.20
N ILE A 167 -3.92 15.54 -4.16
CA ILE A 167 -4.76 15.25 -5.34
C ILE A 167 -6.12 15.89 -5.10
N SER A 168 -6.45 16.78 -6.01
CA SER A 168 -7.75 17.44 -6.11
C SER A 168 -8.62 16.79 -7.17
#